data_343789c67a64268520b4b3d0e4a69199
#
_entry.id   343789c67a64268520b4b3d0e4a69199
#
_cell.length_a   1.000
_cell.length_b   1.000
_cell.length_c   1.000
_cell.angle_alpha   90.00
_cell.angle_beta   90.00
_cell.angle_gamma   90.00
#
_symmetry.space_group_name_H-M   'P 1'
#
loop_
_entity.id
_entity.type
_entity.pdbx_description
1 polymer ?
#
loop_
_entity_poly.entity_id
_entity_poly.type
_entity_poly.pdbx_seq_one_letter_code
_entity_poly.pdbx_strand_id
1 'polypeptide(L)'
;MKVSVVLAERGTTNPNSGTLNLLGAGWRNAQLQQTPAGVLTTPHVVVVFFEVDYSDCNHVIELELALLTEDAKPVYIPGLPGDGELKMTHYVTVPSPGGAPMGTPGHGNAMVEIFPGLPLSPGGYRWHVSLAGKHEEEWFAAFRVMPLSQGPAIVFGTQPSQIPPSTTGEIEE
;
A
#
# COMPACT_ATOMS: atom_id res chain seq x y z
N MET A 1 14.84 -19.72 -6.37
CA MET A 1 14.41 -18.37 -5.94
C MET A 1 13.25 -18.49 -4.99
N LYS A 2 13.15 -17.62 -3.96
CA LYS A 2 11.99 -17.49 -3.07
C LYS A 2 11.65 -16.01 -2.95
N VAL A 3 10.36 -15.68 -2.89
CA VAL A 3 9.88 -14.31 -2.76
C VAL A 3 8.83 -14.25 -1.65
N SER A 4 8.89 -13.19 -0.84
CA SER A 4 7.89 -12.86 0.15
C SER A 4 7.51 -11.39 0.00
N VAL A 5 6.22 -11.11 -0.10
CA VAL A 5 5.68 -9.77 -0.29
C VAL A 5 4.94 -9.32 0.95
N VAL A 6 5.26 -8.15 1.45
CA VAL A 6 4.66 -7.57 2.67
C VAL A 6 4.19 -6.16 2.36
N LEU A 7 2.98 -5.83 2.84
CA LEU A 7 2.47 -4.46 2.82
C LEU A 7 2.73 -3.80 4.17
N ALA A 8 3.13 -2.53 4.13
CA ALA A 8 3.32 -1.72 5.32
C ALA A 8 2.73 -0.31 5.10
N GLU A 9 2.37 0.37 6.18
CA GLU A 9 1.89 1.76 6.12
C GLU A 9 3.03 2.71 5.72
N ARG A 10 4.22 2.45 6.24
CA ARG A 10 5.45 3.21 5.95
C ARG A 10 6.67 2.32 6.01
N GLY A 11 7.71 2.72 5.30
CA GLY A 11 9.00 2.07 5.35
C GLY A 11 10.15 3.05 5.21
N THR A 12 11.30 2.73 5.80
CA THR A 12 12.56 3.45 5.61
C THR A 12 13.70 2.45 5.54
N THR A 13 14.69 2.76 4.72
CA THR A 13 15.92 1.97 4.66
C THR A 13 17.01 2.69 5.44
N ASN A 14 17.68 1.99 6.34
CA ASN A 14 18.88 2.51 6.97
C ASN A 14 20.02 2.51 5.93
N PRO A 15 20.56 3.70 5.54
CA PRO A 15 21.55 3.79 4.47
C PRO A 15 22.89 3.11 4.82
N ASN A 16 23.19 2.91 6.11
CA ASN A 16 24.46 2.34 6.55
C ASN A 16 24.42 0.81 6.61
N SER A 17 23.28 0.23 6.92
CA SER A 17 23.12 -1.23 7.12
C SER A 17 22.25 -1.92 6.06
N GLY A 18 21.54 -1.16 5.24
CA GLY A 18 20.51 -1.70 4.33
C GLY A 18 19.28 -2.28 5.04
N THR A 19 19.20 -2.15 6.37
CA THR A 19 18.09 -2.68 7.15
C THR A 19 16.81 -1.91 6.87
N LEU A 20 15.71 -2.61 6.68
CA LEU A 20 14.39 -2.00 6.54
C LEU A 20 13.72 -1.82 7.90
N ASN A 21 13.18 -0.64 8.13
CA ASN A 21 12.29 -0.35 9.25
C ASN A 21 10.87 -0.17 8.68
N LEU A 22 9.95 -1.01 9.10
CA LEU A 22 8.57 -1.01 8.62
C LEU A 22 7.61 -0.68 9.76
N LEU A 23 6.70 0.25 9.51
CA LEU A 23 5.61 0.57 10.40
C LEU A 23 4.32 0.00 9.83
N GLY A 24 3.50 -0.65 10.67
CA GLY A 24 2.23 -1.24 10.26
C GLY A 24 2.40 -2.39 9.25
N ALA A 25 3.49 -3.17 9.36
CA ALA A 25 3.72 -4.31 8.47
C ALA A 25 2.65 -5.39 8.63
N GLY A 26 2.25 -6.01 7.51
CA GLY A 26 1.19 -7.01 7.49
C GLY A 26 -0.23 -6.44 7.39
N TRP A 27 -0.35 -5.18 7.12
CA TRP A 27 -1.61 -4.51 6.86
C TRP A 27 -2.36 -5.10 5.65
N ARG A 28 -3.69 -5.17 5.75
CA ARG A 28 -4.52 -5.81 4.73
C ARG A 28 -5.74 -4.99 4.30
N ASN A 29 -5.97 -3.82 4.91
CA ASN A 29 -7.14 -3.00 4.61
C ASN A 29 -6.71 -1.57 4.30
N ALA A 30 -6.89 -1.15 3.05
CA ALA A 30 -6.73 0.23 2.62
C ALA A 30 -8.02 1.02 2.87
N GLN A 31 -7.91 2.19 3.46
CA GLN A 31 -9.02 3.12 3.57
C GLN A 31 -9.03 4.04 2.35
N LEU A 32 -10.23 4.37 1.85
CA LEU A 32 -10.39 5.46 0.91
C LEU A 32 -10.41 6.79 1.66
N GLN A 33 -9.76 7.79 1.09
CA GLN A 33 -9.71 9.14 1.62
C GLN A 33 -9.94 10.16 0.51
N GLN A 34 -10.65 11.24 0.85
CA GLN A 34 -10.83 12.36 -0.05
C GLN A 34 -9.55 13.19 -0.08
N THR A 35 -9.00 13.41 -1.26
CA THR A 35 -7.82 14.26 -1.49
C THR A 35 -8.13 15.32 -2.53
N PRO A 36 -7.30 16.36 -2.71
CA PRO A 36 -7.45 17.32 -3.81
C PRO A 36 -7.41 16.66 -5.21
N ALA A 37 -6.74 15.51 -5.33
CA ALA A 37 -6.64 14.74 -6.57
C ALA A 37 -7.81 13.75 -6.78
N GLY A 38 -8.78 13.71 -5.86
CA GLY A 38 -9.92 12.80 -5.88
C GLY A 38 -9.91 11.80 -4.72
N VAL A 39 -10.68 10.73 -4.87
CA VAL A 39 -10.74 9.65 -3.88
C VAL A 39 -9.61 8.67 -4.14
N LEU A 40 -8.71 8.53 -3.20
CA LEU A 40 -7.54 7.64 -3.28
C LEU A 40 -7.51 6.70 -2.06
N THR A 41 -6.82 5.58 -2.20
CA THR A 41 -6.46 4.75 -1.04
C THR A 41 -5.48 5.49 -0.14
N THR A 42 -5.37 5.09 1.13
CA THR A 42 -4.24 5.51 1.97
C THR A 42 -2.91 5.14 1.31
N PRO A 43 -1.88 6.01 1.41
CA PRO A 43 -0.52 5.66 0.98
C PRO A 43 -0.03 4.41 1.69
N HIS A 44 0.78 3.62 1.00
CA HIS A 44 1.35 2.40 1.55
C HIS A 44 2.67 2.04 0.86
N VAL A 45 3.33 1.05 1.40
CA VAL A 45 4.61 0.54 0.90
C VAL A 45 4.46 -0.93 0.57
N VAL A 46 4.94 -1.32 -0.59
CA VAL A 46 5.12 -2.72 -0.98
C VAL A 46 6.57 -3.10 -0.76
N VAL A 47 6.81 -4.08 0.09
CA VAL A 47 8.16 -4.59 0.39
C VAL A 47 8.26 -6.00 -0.14
N VAL A 48 9.29 -6.25 -0.93
CA VAL A 48 9.59 -7.55 -1.50
C VAL A 48 10.92 -8.04 -0.92
N PHE A 49 10.89 -9.15 -0.20
CA PHE A 49 12.07 -9.89 0.21
C PHE A 49 12.27 -11.05 -0.75
N PHE A 50 13.48 -11.28 -1.20
CA PHE A 50 13.74 -12.34 -2.15
C PHE A 50 15.10 -13.02 -1.90
N GLU A 51 15.15 -14.29 -2.24
CA GLU A 51 16.32 -15.14 -2.26
C GLU A 51 16.62 -15.52 -3.71
N VAL A 52 17.86 -15.29 -4.16
CA VAL A 52 18.30 -15.62 -5.50
C VAL A 52 19.38 -16.69 -5.46
N ASP A 53 19.45 -17.49 -6.50
CA ASP A 53 20.48 -18.51 -6.62
C ASP A 53 21.86 -17.85 -6.72
N TYR A 54 22.90 -18.53 -6.24
CA TYR A 54 24.27 -18.01 -6.24
C TYR A 54 24.73 -17.53 -7.62
N SER A 55 24.31 -18.23 -8.68
CA SER A 55 24.62 -17.88 -10.08
C SER A 55 24.02 -16.55 -10.52
N ASP A 56 22.93 -16.13 -9.90
CA ASP A 56 22.22 -14.89 -10.23
C ASP A 56 22.71 -13.70 -9.40
N CYS A 57 23.56 -13.96 -8.38
CA CYS A 57 24.18 -12.90 -7.60
C CYS A 57 25.12 -12.04 -8.46
N ASN A 58 25.24 -10.76 -8.10
CA ASN A 58 26.03 -9.73 -8.79
C ASN A 58 25.55 -9.41 -10.22
N HIS A 59 24.42 -9.97 -10.67
CA HIS A 59 23.77 -9.60 -11.91
C HIS A 59 22.60 -8.65 -11.65
N VAL A 60 22.25 -7.88 -12.67
CA VAL A 60 21.03 -7.06 -12.63
C VAL A 60 19.85 -7.98 -12.84
N ILE A 61 18.91 -7.92 -11.90
CA ILE A 61 17.69 -8.73 -11.88
C ILE A 61 16.52 -7.79 -12.04
N GLU A 62 15.62 -8.11 -12.96
CA GLU A 62 14.36 -7.41 -13.12
C GLU A 62 13.36 -7.87 -12.07
N LEU A 63 12.83 -6.92 -11.32
CA LEU A 63 11.74 -7.09 -10.37
C LEU A 63 10.53 -6.33 -10.89
N GLU A 64 9.44 -7.02 -11.14
CA GLU A 64 8.20 -6.44 -11.62
C GLU A 64 7.12 -6.59 -10.55
N LEU A 65 6.39 -5.49 -10.30
CA LEU A 65 5.19 -5.48 -9.47
C LEU A 65 3.99 -5.12 -10.34
N ALA A 66 2.96 -5.96 -10.32
CA ALA A 66 1.69 -5.72 -10.99
C ALA A 66 0.55 -5.70 -9.97
N LEU A 67 -0.36 -4.73 -10.08
CA LEU A 67 -1.58 -4.72 -9.29
C LEU A 67 -2.67 -5.50 -10.01
N LEU A 68 -3.20 -6.50 -9.35
CA LEU A 68 -4.28 -7.33 -9.85
C LEU A 68 -5.51 -7.21 -8.94
N THR A 69 -6.69 -7.43 -9.52
CA THR A 69 -7.92 -7.66 -8.75
C THR A 69 -7.86 -9.01 -8.03
N GLU A 70 -8.81 -9.28 -7.14
CA GLU A 70 -8.99 -10.58 -6.48
C GLU A 70 -9.10 -11.74 -7.49
N ASP A 71 -9.73 -11.49 -8.66
CA ASP A 71 -9.88 -12.46 -9.77
C ASP A 71 -8.65 -12.54 -10.68
N ALA A 72 -7.50 -12.04 -10.27
CA ALA A 72 -6.24 -12.03 -11.02
C ALA A 72 -6.27 -11.25 -12.35
N LYS A 73 -7.17 -10.28 -12.49
CA LYS A 73 -7.21 -9.40 -13.66
C LYS A 73 -6.34 -8.16 -13.44
N PRO A 74 -5.61 -7.68 -14.44
CA PRO A 74 -4.86 -6.43 -14.34
C PRO A 74 -5.74 -5.25 -13.93
N VAL A 75 -5.19 -4.38 -13.10
CA VAL A 75 -5.84 -3.12 -12.72
C VAL A 75 -5.36 -2.01 -13.66
N TYR A 76 -6.30 -1.32 -14.27
CA TYR A 76 -6.04 -0.21 -15.18
C TYR A 76 -6.34 1.11 -14.52
N ILE A 77 -5.40 2.06 -14.59
CA ILE A 77 -5.56 3.41 -14.10
C ILE A 77 -5.46 4.37 -15.29
N PRO A 78 -6.53 5.12 -15.60
CA PRO A 78 -6.51 6.09 -16.68
C PRO A 78 -5.39 7.13 -16.50
N GLY A 79 -4.65 7.40 -17.58
CA GLY A 79 -3.57 8.38 -17.58
C GLY A 79 -2.18 7.81 -17.25
N LEU A 80 -2.05 6.52 -16.92
CA LEU A 80 -0.75 5.89 -16.87
C LEU A 80 -0.21 5.61 -18.29
N PRO A 81 1.12 5.62 -18.46
CA PRO A 81 1.76 5.23 -19.73
C PRO A 81 1.40 3.80 -20.16
N GLY A 82 1.48 3.53 -21.46
CA GLY A 82 1.13 2.25 -22.04
C GLY A 82 -0.38 2.03 -22.08
N ASP A 83 -0.82 0.83 -21.79
CA ASP A 83 -2.24 0.46 -21.77
C ASP A 83 -2.98 0.89 -20.51
N GLY A 84 -2.31 1.66 -19.62
CA GLY A 84 -2.87 2.08 -18.33
C GLY A 84 -2.81 1.01 -17.24
N GLU A 85 -2.21 -0.14 -17.51
CA GLU A 85 -1.99 -1.20 -16.52
C GLU A 85 -1.05 -0.71 -15.42
N LEU A 86 -1.44 -0.93 -14.16
CA LEU A 86 -0.58 -0.58 -13.04
C LEU A 86 0.48 -1.65 -12.82
N LYS A 87 1.60 -1.40 -13.46
CA LYS A 87 2.77 -2.25 -13.46
C LYS A 87 4.03 -1.40 -13.28
N MET A 88 4.92 -1.83 -12.42
CA MET A 88 6.17 -1.14 -12.11
C MET A 88 7.34 -2.10 -12.25
N THR A 89 8.39 -1.66 -12.92
CA THR A 89 9.61 -2.44 -13.10
C THR A 89 10.76 -1.77 -12.36
N HIS A 90 11.47 -2.54 -11.57
CA HIS A 90 12.67 -2.15 -10.85
C HIS A 90 13.82 -3.06 -11.22
N TYR A 91 15.03 -2.54 -11.18
CA TYR A 91 16.25 -3.31 -11.41
C TYR A 91 17.04 -3.36 -10.10
N VAL A 92 17.33 -4.56 -9.64
CA VAL A 92 18.01 -4.80 -8.38
C VAL A 92 19.27 -5.65 -8.62
N THR A 93 20.28 -5.49 -7.77
CA THR A 93 21.46 -6.33 -7.76
C THR A 93 21.63 -6.91 -6.35
N VAL A 94 21.76 -8.22 -6.26
CA VAL A 94 22.00 -8.90 -5.00
C VAL A 94 23.47 -9.29 -4.94
N PRO A 95 24.23 -8.79 -3.95
CA PRO A 95 25.61 -9.21 -3.81
C PRO A 95 25.70 -10.69 -3.41
N SER A 96 26.72 -11.39 -3.90
CA SER A 96 27.02 -12.72 -3.39
C SER A 96 27.42 -12.64 -1.92
N PRO A 97 26.95 -13.57 -1.07
CA PRO A 97 27.28 -13.56 0.35
C PRO A 97 28.78 -13.78 0.56
N GLY A 98 29.47 -12.73 1.04
CA GLY A 98 30.92 -12.76 1.29
C GLY A 98 31.30 -13.77 2.38
N GLY A 99 32.30 -14.57 2.12
CA GLY A 99 32.81 -15.56 3.08
C GLY A 99 31.93 -16.80 3.27
N ALA A 100 30.80 -16.89 2.57
CA ALA A 100 29.95 -18.07 2.59
C ALA A 100 30.42 -19.13 1.59
N PRO A 101 30.10 -20.43 1.81
CA PRO A 101 30.37 -21.49 0.85
C PRO A 101 29.79 -21.20 -0.52
N MET A 102 30.48 -21.67 -1.57
CA MET A 102 29.99 -21.58 -2.94
C MET A 102 28.63 -22.25 -3.05
N GLY A 103 27.68 -21.57 -3.71
CA GLY A 103 26.28 -22.05 -3.83
C GLY A 103 25.33 -21.52 -2.75
N THR A 104 25.82 -20.75 -1.77
CA THR A 104 24.93 -20.09 -0.80
C THR A 104 24.10 -19.03 -1.51
N PRO A 105 22.75 -19.06 -1.36
CA PRO A 105 21.88 -18.08 -2.01
C PRO A 105 22.13 -16.65 -1.52
N GLY A 106 21.93 -15.70 -2.41
CA GLY A 106 21.93 -14.27 -2.05
C GLY A 106 20.56 -13.83 -1.56
N HIS A 107 20.53 -12.87 -0.65
CA HIS A 107 19.29 -12.26 -0.13
C HIS A 107 19.22 -10.80 -0.51
N GLY A 108 18.05 -10.37 -0.95
CA GLY A 108 17.77 -8.99 -1.29
C GLY A 108 16.40 -8.53 -0.80
N ASN A 109 16.22 -7.23 -0.87
CA ASN A 109 14.90 -6.63 -0.65
C ASN A 109 14.73 -5.43 -1.60
N ALA A 110 13.49 -5.11 -1.87
CA ALA A 110 13.09 -3.89 -2.56
C ALA A 110 11.89 -3.29 -1.85
N MET A 111 11.84 -1.97 -1.81
CA MET A 111 10.75 -1.21 -1.21
C MET A 111 10.21 -0.21 -2.23
N VAL A 112 8.90 -0.28 -2.49
CA VAL A 112 8.22 0.59 -3.44
C VAL A 112 7.13 1.37 -2.71
N GLU A 113 7.24 2.68 -2.73
CA GLU A 113 6.26 3.58 -2.11
C GLU A 113 5.13 3.89 -3.08
N ILE A 114 3.91 3.68 -2.64
CA ILE A 114 2.68 4.01 -3.36
C ILE A 114 2.12 5.31 -2.78
N PHE A 115 2.59 6.41 -3.32
CA PHE A 115 2.21 7.75 -2.89
C PHE A 115 1.65 8.57 -4.07
N PRO A 116 0.56 9.32 -3.90
CA PRO A 116 -0.25 9.60 -2.69
C PRO A 116 -1.30 8.54 -2.36
N GLY A 117 -1.31 7.42 -3.02
CA GLY A 117 -2.30 6.35 -2.99
C GLY A 117 -2.83 6.08 -4.40
N LEU A 118 -3.79 5.17 -4.52
CA LEU A 118 -4.33 4.71 -5.80
C LEU A 118 -5.82 5.00 -5.91
N PRO A 119 -6.33 5.40 -7.09
CA PRO A 119 -7.76 5.62 -7.35
C PRO A 119 -8.47 4.27 -7.59
N LEU A 120 -8.59 3.46 -6.54
CA LEU A 120 -9.21 2.15 -6.60
C LEU A 120 -10.66 2.20 -6.10
N SER A 121 -11.50 1.36 -6.66
CA SER A 121 -12.83 1.09 -6.12
C SER A 121 -12.77 0.17 -4.90
N PRO A 122 -13.78 0.18 -4.01
CA PRO A 122 -13.87 -0.83 -2.95
C PRO A 122 -13.85 -2.24 -3.53
N GLY A 123 -13.01 -3.13 -2.93
CA GLY A 123 -12.85 -4.50 -3.42
C GLY A 123 -11.55 -5.15 -2.97
N GLY A 124 -11.33 -6.39 -3.40
CA GLY A 124 -10.10 -7.14 -3.15
C GLY A 124 -9.06 -6.91 -4.24
N TYR A 125 -7.81 -6.75 -3.84
CA TYR A 125 -6.66 -6.54 -4.71
C TYR A 125 -5.45 -7.30 -4.20
N ARG A 126 -4.46 -7.50 -5.10
CA ARG A 126 -3.18 -8.09 -4.74
C ARG A 126 -2.03 -7.49 -5.54
N TRP A 127 -0.95 -7.18 -4.88
CA TRP A 127 0.33 -6.90 -5.50
C TRP A 127 1.01 -8.22 -5.83
N HIS A 128 1.14 -8.53 -7.09
CA HIS A 128 1.81 -9.71 -7.60
C HIS A 128 3.23 -9.35 -8.04
N VAL A 129 4.18 -10.25 -7.78
CA VAL A 129 5.61 -10.03 -8.06
C VAL A 129 6.11 -11.03 -9.07
N SER A 130 6.92 -10.55 -10.02
CA SER A 130 7.77 -11.37 -10.86
C SER A 130 9.23 -11.01 -10.63
N LEU A 131 10.12 -11.99 -10.58
CA LEU A 131 11.55 -11.83 -10.40
C LEU A 131 12.31 -12.56 -11.52
N ALA A 132 13.13 -11.82 -12.29
CA ALA A 132 13.84 -12.35 -13.45
C ALA A 132 12.90 -13.03 -14.47
N GLY A 133 11.71 -12.48 -14.69
CA GLY A 133 10.67 -13.05 -15.56
C GLY A 133 10.00 -14.31 -15.03
N LYS A 134 10.38 -14.80 -13.85
CA LYS A 134 9.71 -15.91 -13.14
C LYS A 134 8.67 -15.36 -12.19
N HIS A 135 7.58 -16.08 -12.04
CA HIS A 135 6.55 -15.78 -11.04
C HIS A 135 6.01 -17.09 -10.50
N GLU A 136 5.58 -17.07 -9.25
CA GLU A 136 4.84 -18.16 -8.62
C GLU A 136 3.51 -17.62 -8.09
N GLU A 137 2.52 -18.49 -8.02
CA GLU A 137 1.17 -18.11 -7.62
C GLU A 137 1.12 -17.50 -6.21
N GLU A 138 2.08 -17.87 -5.36
CA GLU A 138 2.20 -17.42 -3.97
C GLU A 138 2.95 -16.08 -3.80
N TRP A 139 3.58 -15.55 -4.85
CA TRP A 139 4.37 -14.33 -4.78
C TRP A 139 3.50 -13.07 -4.84
N PHE A 140 2.64 -12.92 -3.86
CA PHE A 140 1.76 -11.75 -3.78
C PHE A 140 1.47 -11.31 -2.34
N ALA A 141 1.00 -10.07 -2.19
CA ALA A 141 0.38 -9.57 -0.97
C ALA A 141 -1.04 -9.07 -1.29
N ALA A 142 -2.05 -9.68 -0.67
CA ALA A 142 -3.44 -9.29 -0.84
C ALA A 142 -3.86 -8.21 0.15
N PHE A 143 -4.74 -7.32 -0.30
CA PHE A 143 -5.39 -6.32 0.53
C PHE A 143 -6.81 -6.03 0.04
N ARG A 144 -7.61 -5.42 0.89
CA ARG A 144 -8.96 -4.99 0.57
C ARG A 144 -9.08 -3.47 0.68
N VAL A 145 -9.66 -2.86 -0.33
CA VAL A 145 -10.02 -1.44 -0.30
C VAL A 145 -11.42 -1.34 0.32
N MET A 146 -11.47 -0.65 1.45
CA MET A 146 -12.72 -0.40 2.19
C MET A 146 -13.47 0.78 1.56
N PRO A 147 -14.80 0.77 1.56
CA PRO A 147 -15.56 1.93 1.09
C PRO A 147 -15.21 3.17 1.91
N LEU A 148 -15.41 4.34 1.29
CA LEU A 148 -15.25 5.62 1.99
C LEU A 148 -16.16 5.61 3.23
N SER A 149 -15.59 5.72 4.41
CA SER A 149 -16.34 5.81 5.65
C SER A 149 -17.11 7.12 5.63
N GLN A 150 -18.44 7.04 5.51
CA GLN A 150 -19.30 8.17 5.83
C GLN A 150 -19.21 8.33 7.35
N GLY A 151 -18.43 9.31 7.81
CA GLY A 151 -18.45 9.67 9.23
C GLY A 151 -19.89 9.87 9.69
N PRO A 152 -20.22 9.60 10.96
CA PRO A 152 -21.54 9.87 11.47
C PRO A 152 -21.88 11.33 11.13
N ALA A 153 -23.02 11.53 10.49
CA ALA A 153 -23.54 12.88 10.24
C ALA A 153 -23.72 13.52 11.61
N ILE A 154 -22.85 14.47 11.96
CA ILE A 154 -23.04 15.27 13.19
C ILE A 154 -24.23 16.17 12.86
N VAL A 155 -25.41 15.71 13.24
CA VAL A 155 -26.61 16.55 13.23
C VAL A 155 -26.42 17.54 14.37
N PHE A 156 -25.97 18.74 14.06
CA PHE A 156 -26.06 19.86 14.99
C PHE A 156 -27.56 20.14 15.17
N GLY A 157 -28.14 19.55 16.21
CA GLY A 157 -29.49 19.89 16.63
C GLY A 157 -29.49 21.37 17.02
N THR A 158 -30.15 22.20 16.21
CA THR A 158 -30.58 23.52 16.64
C THR A 158 -31.57 23.31 17.76
N GLN A 159 -31.10 23.44 19.00
CA GLN A 159 -31.97 23.51 20.17
C GLN A 159 -32.83 24.77 20.00
N PRO A 160 -34.17 24.67 19.91
CA PRO A 160 -34.98 25.86 19.92
C PRO A 160 -34.78 26.59 21.23
N SER A 161 -34.34 27.84 21.16
CA SER A 161 -34.25 28.74 22.32
C SER A 161 -35.63 28.83 22.96
N GLN A 162 -35.82 28.19 24.12
CA GLN A 162 -36.97 28.45 24.97
C GLN A 162 -36.78 29.84 25.56
N ILE A 163 -37.50 30.81 25.06
CA ILE A 163 -37.65 32.12 25.67
C ILE A 163 -38.55 31.89 26.89
N PRO A 164 -38.07 32.16 28.11
CA PRO A 164 -38.93 32.05 29.28
C PRO A 164 -40.03 33.11 29.18
N PRO A 165 -41.27 32.79 29.57
CA PRO A 165 -42.36 33.74 29.55
C PRO A 165 -42.10 34.90 30.52
N SER A 166 -42.23 36.11 29.99
CA SER A 166 -42.12 37.35 30.77
C SER A 166 -43.22 37.35 31.86
N THR A 167 -42.84 37.30 33.11
CA THR A 167 -43.74 37.51 34.26
C THR A 167 -44.05 39.00 34.31
N THR A 168 -45.24 39.36 33.83
CA THR A 168 -45.80 40.69 34.05
C THR A 168 -46.17 40.80 35.50
N GLY A 169 -45.42 41.56 36.29
CA GLY A 169 -45.77 41.90 37.64
C GLY A 169 -46.89 42.94 37.64
N GLU A 170 -48.02 42.54 38.13
CA GLU A 170 -49.06 43.47 38.57
C GLU A 170 -48.59 44.21 39.79
N ILE A 171 -48.60 45.54 39.70
CA ILE A 171 -48.45 46.45 40.84
C ILE A 171 -49.87 46.76 41.30
N GLU A 172 -50.26 46.25 42.44
CA GLU A 172 -51.40 46.73 43.22
C GLU A 172 -50.97 47.79 44.21
N GLU A 173 -51.84 48.80 44.41
CA GLU A 173 -51.69 49.97 45.27
C GLU A 173 -51.46 49.67 46.75
#